data_9ba3a1b403244e9670ef4c30fd3f8781
#
_entry.id   9ba3a1b403244e9670ef4c30fd3f8781
#
_cell.length_a   1.000
_cell.length_b   1.000
_cell.length_c   1.000
_cell.angle_alpha   90.00
_cell.angle_beta   90.00
_cell.angle_gamma   90.00
#
_symmetry.space_group_name_H-M   'P 1'
#
loop_
_entity.id
_entity.type
_entity.pdbx_description
1 polymer ?
#
loop_
_entity_poly.entity_id
_entity_poly.type
_entity_poly.pdbx_seq_one_letter_code
_entity_poly.pdbx_strand_id
1 'polypeptide(L)'
;DNNLKELNGLAETAHYNVIAVVSQKLTRINPKSFIGKGKVEEVAHLIRHFSAHIVIFDENLSPAQNRNLENIFKCRVIDRSWLILEIFGNHARTREAKAQVELASLKYALPRLTKMWGHLSRQRGGIGMKDVGETQIQLDRRLIRDRITKLDRKLKQIDLEKKTQRKNRRDIYKVALVGYTNAGKSTLMNQLTGADTLVENKLFATLDSTIRKIKKNFPYPVVLSDTVGLIDKLPHDLIASFKSTLDEVRDANLLIRMVDISDPNAKRQIQTTNNVINDLGVENTDSLLVFNKADKINDPDILELELRRHPKAIIISSKNGTGLDLLRKAIISNYESKLSPHQITLKYEQAKLIPQIRKYAVIVKSDYEDIFISLDLRLPPGGKEQIEKLFKNTNQAEKS
;
A
#
# COMPACT_ATOMS: atom_id res chain seq x y z
N ASP A 1 -5.97 -26.01 3.99
CA ASP A 1 -6.28 -24.98 2.95
C ASP A 1 -5.97 -23.57 3.43
N ASN A 2 -4.74 -23.13 3.16
CA ASN A 2 -4.26 -21.81 3.63
C ASN A 2 -5.03 -20.63 2.99
N ASN A 3 -5.55 -20.79 1.77
CA ASN A 3 -6.37 -19.76 1.12
C ASN A 3 -7.68 -19.49 1.87
N LEU A 4 -8.30 -20.53 2.43
CA LEU A 4 -9.53 -20.36 3.19
C LEU A 4 -9.29 -19.73 4.56
N LYS A 5 -8.10 -19.92 5.16
CA LYS A 5 -7.72 -19.20 6.39
C LYS A 5 -7.58 -17.69 6.14
N GLU A 6 -7.01 -17.31 5.00
CA GLU A 6 -6.89 -15.92 4.62
C GLU A 6 -8.27 -15.29 4.36
N LEU A 7 -9.15 -16.01 3.61
CA LEU A 7 -10.52 -15.54 3.38
C LEU A 7 -11.31 -15.38 4.70
N ASN A 8 -11.13 -16.32 5.64
CA ASN A 8 -11.73 -16.21 6.97
C ASN A 8 -11.26 -14.93 7.70
N GLY A 9 -9.95 -14.66 7.70
CA GLY A 9 -9.41 -13.43 8.29
C GLY A 9 -9.90 -12.14 7.60
N LEU A 10 -10.16 -12.18 6.28
CA LEU A 10 -10.80 -11.07 5.56
C LEU A 10 -12.26 -10.90 6.01
N ALA A 11 -13.02 -11.99 6.12
CA ALA A 11 -14.41 -11.94 6.56
C ALA A 11 -14.53 -11.40 7.99
N GLU A 12 -13.67 -11.85 8.91
CA GLU A 12 -13.59 -11.33 10.29
C GLU A 12 -13.22 -9.83 10.33
N THR A 13 -12.29 -9.41 9.46
CA THR A 13 -11.91 -7.99 9.35
C THR A 13 -13.07 -7.13 8.85
N ALA A 14 -13.93 -7.68 8.00
CA ALA A 14 -15.17 -7.04 7.56
C ALA A 14 -16.33 -7.18 8.56
N HIS A 15 -16.07 -7.72 9.75
CA HIS A 15 -17.05 -7.96 10.81
C HIS A 15 -18.12 -9.00 10.47
N TYR A 16 -17.80 -9.95 9.60
CA TYR A 16 -18.65 -11.11 9.34
C TYR A 16 -18.32 -12.25 10.31
N ASN A 17 -19.36 -12.88 10.82
CA ASN A 17 -19.22 -14.12 11.60
C ASN A 17 -19.27 -15.31 10.65
N VAL A 18 -18.17 -16.05 10.52
CA VAL A 18 -18.05 -17.21 9.65
C VAL A 18 -18.59 -18.44 10.36
N ILE A 19 -19.70 -18.99 9.88
CA ILE A 19 -20.40 -20.12 10.49
C ILE A 19 -20.09 -21.46 9.82
N ALA A 20 -19.67 -21.45 8.57
CA ALA A 20 -19.27 -22.66 7.84
C ALA A 20 -18.26 -22.33 6.75
N VAL A 21 -17.35 -23.24 6.47
CA VAL A 21 -16.34 -23.14 5.42
C VAL A 21 -16.49 -24.36 4.49
N VAL A 22 -16.60 -24.10 3.20
CA VAL A 22 -16.78 -25.15 2.18
C VAL A 22 -15.71 -25.01 1.12
N SER A 23 -15.07 -26.13 0.76
CA SER A 23 -14.07 -26.16 -0.29
C SER A 23 -14.44 -27.13 -1.41
N GLN A 24 -13.98 -26.84 -2.62
CA GLN A 24 -14.10 -27.71 -3.77
C GLN A 24 -12.85 -27.63 -4.63
N LYS A 25 -12.27 -28.78 -4.95
CA LYS A 25 -11.23 -28.88 -5.98
C LYS A 25 -11.91 -28.84 -7.35
N LEU A 26 -11.67 -27.80 -8.11
CA LEU A 26 -12.25 -27.61 -9.44
C LEU A 26 -11.23 -28.04 -10.51
N THR A 27 -11.63 -28.93 -11.40
CA THR A 27 -10.91 -29.22 -12.65
C THR A 27 -11.37 -28.28 -13.77
N ARG A 28 -12.64 -27.85 -13.71
CA ARG A 28 -13.24 -26.92 -14.68
C ARG A 28 -14.24 -26.00 -13.97
N ILE A 29 -14.15 -24.71 -14.25
CA ILE A 29 -15.07 -23.71 -13.71
C ILE A 29 -16.43 -23.84 -14.40
N ASN A 30 -17.52 -23.87 -13.64
CA ASN A 30 -18.86 -23.86 -14.18
C ASN A 30 -19.22 -22.43 -14.65
N PRO A 31 -19.59 -22.22 -15.93
CA PRO A 31 -19.94 -20.90 -16.44
C PRO A 31 -21.14 -20.24 -15.76
N LYS A 32 -22.08 -21.03 -15.21
CA LYS A 32 -23.32 -20.52 -14.59
C LYS A 32 -23.18 -20.26 -13.09
N SER A 33 -22.40 -21.06 -12.37
CA SER A 33 -22.39 -21.09 -10.90
C SER A 33 -20.98 -21.08 -10.31
N PHE A 34 -19.91 -20.99 -11.13
CA PHE A 34 -18.52 -21.13 -10.74
C PHE A 34 -18.17 -22.55 -10.20
N ILE A 35 -18.93 -23.03 -9.21
CA ILE A 35 -18.82 -24.36 -8.57
C ILE A 35 -19.79 -25.36 -9.23
N GLY A 36 -19.55 -26.67 -8.99
CA GLY A 36 -20.38 -27.76 -9.51
C GLY A 36 -21.79 -27.78 -8.89
N LYS A 37 -22.76 -28.40 -9.61
CA LYS A 37 -24.18 -28.47 -9.16
C LYS A 37 -24.33 -29.07 -7.76
N GLY A 38 -23.72 -30.24 -7.49
CA GLY A 38 -23.80 -30.88 -6.17
C GLY A 38 -23.24 -29.99 -5.04
N LYS A 39 -22.18 -29.21 -5.33
CA LYS A 39 -21.64 -28.25 -4.35
C LYS A 39 -22.59 -27.05 -4.15
N VAL A 40 -23.30 -26.61 -5.18
CA VAL A 40 -24.35 -25.60 -5.06
C VAL A 40 -25.48 -26.09 -4.14
N GLU A 41 -25.92 -27.35 -4.28
CA GLU A 41 -26.95 -27.95 -3.45
C GLU A 41 -26.50 -28.09 -1.99
N GLU A 42 -25.25 -28.54 -1.77
CA GLU A 42 -24.61 -28.59 -0.44
C GLU A 42 -24.61 -27.23 0.25
N VAL A 43 -24.13 -26.20 -0.45
CA VAL A 43 -24.10 -24.82 0.08
C VAL A 43 -25.51 -24.32 0.37
N ALA A 44 -26.48 -24.56 -0.53
CA ALA A 44 -27.88 -24.19 -0.32
C ALA A 44 -28.52 -24.87 0.89
N HIS A 45 -28.12 -26.14 1.18
CA HIS A 45 -28.52 -26.85 2.39
C HIS A 45 -27.93 -26.20 3.65
N LEU A 46 -26.63 -25.87 3.65
CA LEU A 46 -25.96 -25.22 4.78
C LEU A 46 -26.55 -23.82 5.06
N ILE A 47 -26.87 -23.05 4.02
CA ILE A 47 -27.53 -21.74 4.16
C ILE A 47 -28.85 -21.87 4.93
N ARG A 48 -29.68 -22.85 4.56
CA ARG A 48 -30.95 -23.09 5.26
C ARG A 48 -30.76 -23.59 6.68
N HIS A 49 -29.82 -24.51 6.89
CA HIS A 49 -29.54 -25.08 8.20
C HIS A 49 -29.04 -24.05 9.21
N PHE A 50 -28.12 -23.18 8.78
CA PHE A 50 -27.51 -22.15 9.64
C PHE A 50 -28.19 -20.77 9.52
N SER A 51 -29.23 -20.64 8.71
CA SER A 51 -29.86 -19.34 8.39
C SER A 51 -28.85 -18.28 7.96
N ALA A 52 -27.89 -18.68 7.09
CA ALA A 52 -26.83 -17.78 6.64
C ALA A 52 -27.39 -16.67 5.73
N HIS A 53 -26.97 -15.42 5.98
CA HIS A 53 -27.43 -14.26 5.23
C HIS A 53 -26.54 -13.91 4.04
N ILE A 54 -25.31 -14.41 4.04
CA ILE A 54 -24.27 -14.08 3.06
C ILE A 54 -23.45 -15.34 2.73
N VAL A 55 -23.09 -15.46 1.45
CA VAL A 55 -22.07 -16.43 0.97
C VAL A 55 -20.91 -15.65 0.37
N ILE A 56 -19.69 -16.00 0.77
CA ILE A 56 -18.46 -15.37 0.32
C ILE A 56 -17.66 -16.36 -0.53
N PHE A 57 -17.30 -15.96 -1.75
CA PHE A 57 -16.44 -16.74 -2.64
C PHE A 57 -15.00 -16.19 -2.60
N ASP A 58 -14.01 -17.11 -2.54
CA ASP A 58 -12.58 -16.74 -2.59
C ASP A 58 -12.11 -16.33 -4.00
N GLU A 59 -12.90 -16.57 -5.01
CA GLU A 59 -12.62 -16.24 -6.39
C GLU A 59 -13.57 -15.15 -6.90
N ASN A 60 -13.11 -14.39 -7.89
CA ASN A 60 -13.93 -13.37 -8.52
C ASN A 60 -15.06 -14.00 -9.35
N LEU A 61 -16.28 -13.60 -9.09
CA LEU A 61 -17.44 -14.05 -9.81
C LEU A 61 -17.76 -13.11 -10.99
N SER A 62 -18.15 -13.67 -12.14
CA SER A 62 -18.76 -12.86 -13.17
C SER A 62 -20.13 -12.33 -12.72
N PRO A 63 -20.61 -11.20 -13.29
CA PRO A 63 -21.94 -10.66 -12.95
C PRO A 63 -23.08 -11.67 -13.15
N ALA A 64 -22.95 -12.56 -14.15
CA ALA A 64 -23.92 -13.61 -14.42
C ALA A 64 -23.87 -14.72 -13.34
N GLN A 65 -22.68 -15.16 -12.94
CA GLN A 65 -22.51 -16.16 -11.88
C GLN A 65 -23.04 -15.65 -10.55
N ASN A 66 -22.68 -14.42 -10.18
CA ASN A 66 -23.17 -13.79 -8.94
C ASN A 66 -24.69 -13.79 -8.89
N ARG A 67 -25.36 -13.27 -9.94
CA ARG A 67 -26.83 -13.25 -10.05
C ARG A 67 -27.45 -14.65 -9.99
N ASN A 68 -26.87 -15.63 -10.68
CA ASN A 68 -27.42 -16.98 -10.69
C ASN A 68 -27.33 -17.62 -9.30
N LEU A 69 -26.21 -17.43 -8.60
CA LEU A 69 -26.01 -17.92 -7.26
C LEU A 69 -26.96 -17.26 -6.25
N GLU A 70 -27.16 -15.94 -6.31
CA GLU A 70 -28.13 -15.23 -5.48
C GLU A 70 -29.58 -15.73 -5.72
N ASN A 71 -29.93 -16.03 -6.97
CA ASN A 71 -31.23 -16.59 -7.30
C ASN A 71 -31.43 -17.99 -6.71
N ILE A 72 -30.37 -18.81 -6.65
CA ILE A 72 -30.41 -20.17 -6.10
C ILE A 72 -30.40 -20.13 -4.57
N PHE A 73 -29.49 -19.37 -3.99
CA PHE A 73 -29.26 -19.34 -2.55
C PHE A 73 -30.27 -18.47 -1.79
N LYS A 74 -30.96 -17.57 -2.48
CA LYS A 74 -31.90 -16.59 -1.89
C LYS A 74 -31.29 -15.72 -0.79
N CYS A 75 -29.97 -15.58 -0.80
CA CYS A 75 -29.21 -14.70 0.07
C CYS A 75 -28.17 -13.92 -0.74
N ARG A 76 -27.53 -12.94 -0.11
CA ARG A 76 -26.49 -12.14 -0.74
C ARG A 76 -25.25 -13.00 -1.04
N VAL A 77 -24.73 -12.88 -2.26
CA VAL A 77 -23.47 -13.51 -2.67
C VAL A 77 -22.46 -12.42 -2.97
N ILE A 78 -21.30 -12.50 -2.31
CA ILE A 78 -20.18 -11.60 -2.54
C ILE A 78 -18.95 -12.41 -2.91
N ASP A 79 -18.04 -11.79 -3.63
CA ASP A 79 -16.76 -12.37 -3.97
C ASP A 79 -15.62 -11.69 -3.18
N ARG A 80 -14.41 -12.24 -3.31
CA ARG A 80 -13.20 -11.70 -2.67
C ARG A 80 -12.99 -10.22 -2.97
N SER A 81 -13.23 -9.79 -4.21
CA SER A 81 -13.08 -8.39 -4.61
C SER A 81 -14.01 -7.45 -3.86
N TRP A 82 -15.28 -7.83 -3.72
CA TRP A 82 -16.24 -7.03 -2.95
C TRP A 82 -15.89 -7.00 -1.46
N LEU A 83 -15.49 -8.13 -0.89
CA LEU A 83 -15.08 -8.22 0.51
C LEU A 83 -13.91 -7.27 0.81
N ILE A 84 -12.89 -7.23 -0.07
CA ILE A 84 -11.76 -6.31 0.06
C ILE A 84 -12.22 -4.85 -0.05
N LEU A 85 -13.12 -4.53 -0.98
CA LEU A 85 -13.70 -3.18 -1.11
C LEU A 85 -14.45 -2.75 0.14
N GLU A 86 -15.17 -3.64 0.77
CA GLU A 86 -15.91 -3.37 2.01
C GLU A 86 -14.96 -3.09 3.17
N ILE A 87 -13.90 -3.89 3.32
CA ILE A 87 -12.83 -3.63 4.28
C ILE A 87 -12.19 -2.26 4.05
N PHE A 88 -11.88 -1.94 2.79
CA PHE A 88 -11.31 -0.64 2.43
C PHE A 88 -12.28 0.51 2.73
N GLY A 89 -13.58 0.32 2.49
CA GLY A 89 -14.62 1.29 2.86
C GLY A 89 -14.62 1.63 4.35
N ASN A 90 -14.47 0.61 5.19
CA ASN A 90 -14.43 0.76 6.64
C ASN A 90 -13.14 1.43 7.14
N HIS A 91 -12.01 1.24 6.46
CA HIS A 91 -10.70 1.79 6.86
C HIS A 91 -10.35 3.14 6.19
N ALA A 92 -11.05 3.56 5.13
CA ALA A 92 -10.79 4.81 4.44
C ALA A 92 -11.09 6.03 5.33
N ARG A 93 -10.05 6.78 5.72
CA ARG A 93 -10.18 7.98 6.57
C ARG A 93 -10.08 9.26 5.78
N THR A 94 -9.13 9.32 4.82
CA THR A 94 -8.90 10.52 4.02
C THR A 94 -9.96 10.74 2.95
N ARG A 95 -10.11 12.00 2.50
CA ARG A 95 -11.03 12.34 1.38
C ARG A 95 -10.65 11.62 0.09
N GLU A 96 -9.38 11.36 -0.10
CA GLU A 96 -8.85 10.66 -1.26
C GLU A 96 -9.18 9.16 -1.19
N ALA A 97 -8.81 8.47 -0.09
CA ALA A 97 -9.10 7.05 0.07
C ALA A 97 -10.61 6.76 -0.04
N LYS A 98 -11.45 7.59 0.57
CA LYS A 98 -12.92 7.48 0.42
C LYS A 98 -13.36 7.61 -1.03
N ALA A 99 -12.80 8.56 -1.79
CA ALA A 99 -13.13 8.74 -3.20
C ALA A 99 -12.62 7.56 -4.07
N GLN A 100 -11.44 7.02 -3.76
CA GLN A 100 -10.87 5.84 -4.44
C GLN A 100 -11.71 4.59 -4.21
N VAL A 101 -12.07 4.32 -2.95
CA VAL A 101 -12.93 3.17 -2.60
C VAL A 101 -14.31 3.31 -3.23
N GLU A 102 -14.93 4.50 -3.16
CA GLU A 102 -16.22 4.76 -3.80
C GLU A 102 -16.15 4.51 -5.31
N LEU A 103 -15.11 5.01 -5.97
CA LEU A 103 -14.89 4.79 -7.41
C LEU A 103 -14.77 3.31 -7.76
N ALA A 104 -13.96 2.57 -7.01
CA ALA A 104 -13.76 1.14 -7.22
C ALA A 104 -15.05 0.35 -6.97
N SER A 105 -15.80 0.67 -5.91
CA SER A 105 -17.08 0.05 -5.59
C SER A 105 -18.12 0.29 -6.68
N LEU A 106 -18.19 1.52 -7.24
CA LEU A 106 -19.10 1.85 -8.34
C LEU A 106 -18.72 1.13 -9.64
N LYS A 107 -17.42 1.03 -9.95
CA LYS A 107 -16.93 0.28 -11.12
C LYS A 107 -17.24 -1.22 -10.99
N TYR A 108 -17.08 -1.79 -9.80
CA TYR A 108 -17.46 -3.17 -9.52
C TYR A 108 -18.98 -3.40 -9.62
N ALA A 109 -19.78 -2.50 -9.08
CA ALA A 109 -21.24 -2.60 -9.05
C ALA A 109 -21.89 -2.38 -10.41
N LEU A 110 -21.36 -1.48 -11.25
CA LEU A 110 -21.97 -1.08 -12.52
C LEU A 110 -22.34 -2.26 -13.45
N PRO A 111 -21.47 -3.26 -13.72
CA PRO A 111 -21.83 -4.42 -14.53
C PRO A 111 -22.78 -5.41 -13.81
N ARG A 112 -22.91 -5.30 -12.49
CA ARG A 112 -23.74 -6.17 -11.65
C ARG A 112 -25.12 -5.58 -11.36
N LEU A 113 -25.41 -4.37 -11.81
CA LEU A 113 -26.73 -3.74 -11.68
C LEU A 113 -27.79 -4.53 -12.46
N THR A 114 -28.69 -5.13 -11.71
CA THR A 114 -29.83 -5.89 -12.19
C THR A 114 -31.09 -5.44 -11.44
N LYS A 115 -32.27 -5.87 -11.90
CA LYS A 115 -33.57 -5.53 -11.29
C LYS A 115 -33.69 -5.86 -9.79
N MET A 116 -32.78 -6.66 -9.21
CA MET A 116 -32.82 -7.08 -7.81
C MET A 116 -32.33 -6.04 -6.80
N TRP A 117 -31.72 -4.94 -7.22
CA TRP A 117 -31.27 -3.83 -6.33
C TRP A 117 -32.42 -2.87 -5.94
N GLY A 118 -33.63 -3.41 -5.78
CA GLY A 118 -34.81 -2.65 -5.34
C GLY A 118 -34.73 -2.02 -3.96
N HIS A 119 -33.67 -2.29 -3.18
CA HIS A 119 -33.51 -1.71 -1.85
C HIS A 119 -32.93 -0.29 -1.85
N LEU A 120 -32.20 0.12 -2.88
CA LEU A 120 -31.70 1.50 -3.02
C LEU A 120 -32.78 2.48 -3.47
N SER A 121 -33.81 2.01 -4.17
CA SER A 121 -34.92 2.83 -4.63
C SER A 121 -35.94 3.17 -3.52
N ARG A 122 -35.98 2.42 -2.41
CA ARG A 122 -36.94 2.66 -1.30
C ARG A 122 -36.52 3.77 -0.35
N GLN A 123 -35.29 4.23 -0.37
CA GLN A 123 -34.79 5.31 0.52
C GLN A 123 -35.04 6.74 -0.03
N ARG A 124 -35.49 6.89 -1.28
CA ARG A 124 -35.92 8.19 -1.82
C ARG A 124 -37.31 8.06 -2.38
N GLY A 125 -38.30 8.30 -1.53
CA GLY A 125 -39.67 8.57 -1.96
C GLY A 125 -39.70 9.79 -2.86
N GLY A 126 -40.11 9.62 -4.09
CA GLY A 126 -40.29 10.65 -5.09
C GLY A 126 -41.37 10.19 -6.07
N ILE A 127 -42.53 10.78 -5.94
CA ILE A 127 -43.74 10.68 -6.72
C ILE A 127 -43.46 10.76 -8.25
N GLY A 128 -43.97 9.78 -8.97
CA GLY A 128 -44.42 9.74 -10.33
C GLY A 128 -43.97 10.79 -11.33
N MET A 129 -43.17 10.34 -12.28
CA MET A 129 -43.30 10.71 -13.69
C MET A 129 -42.81 9.52 -14.50
N LYS A 130 -43.78 8.85 -15.15
CA LYS A 130 -43.52 7.95 -16.27
C LYS A 130 -43.13 8.82 -17.44
N ASP A 131 -41.86 9.11 -17.59
CA ASP A 131 -41.33 9.53 -18.88
C ASP A 131 -41.16 8.30 -19.75
N VAL A 132 -41.76 8.37 -20.91
CA VAL A 132 -41.78 7.35 -21.96
C VAL A 132 -40.34 7.27 -22.51
N GLY A 133 -39.53 6.33 -22.02
CA GLY A 133 -38.25 6.06 -22.65
C GLY A 133 -37.16 5.39 -21.84
N GLU A 134 -36.97 5.65 -20.56
CA GLU A 134 -35.85 5.08 -19.78
C GLU A 134 -36.35 4.15 -18.67
N THR A 135 -35.81 2.90 -18.64
CA THR A 135 -36.10 1.99 -17.52
C THR A 135 -35.33 2.49 -16.28
N GLN A 136 -35.86 2.23 -15.06
CA GLN A 136 -35.20 2.58 -13.80
C GLN A 136 -33.74 2.14 -13.78
N ILE A 137 -33.44 0.98 -14.37
CA ILE A 137 -32.07 0.45 -14.46
C ILE A 137 -31.15 1.31 -15.35
N GLN A 138 -31.71 1.89 -16.45
CA GLN A 138 -30.91 2.77 -17.32
C GLN A 138 -30.60 4.08 -16.62
N LEU A 139 -31.59 4.63 -15.89
CA LEU A 139 -31.38 5.82 -15.06
C LEU A 139 -30.30 5.57 -13.99
N ASP A 140 -30.41 4.48 -13.25
CA ASP A 140 -29.43 4.12 -12.22
C ASP A 140 -28.02 3.96 -12.81
N ARG A 141 -27.90 3.30 -13.96
CA ARG A 141 -26.61 3.17 -14.68
C ARG A 141 -26.04 4.53 -15.10
N ARG A 142 -26.90 5.45 -15.56
CA ARG A 142 -26.48 6.80 -15.94
C ARG A 142 -25.94 7.56 -14.71
N LEU A 143 -26.70 7.57 -13.63
CA LEU A 143 -26.29 8.21 -12.38
C LEU A 143 -24.94 7.67 -11.85
N ILE A 144 -24.73 6.36 -11.91
CA ILE A 144 -23.47 5.75 -11.51
C ILE A 144 -22.32 6.15 -12.44
N ARG A 145 -22.52 6.17 -13.75
CA ARG A 145 -21.50 6.63 -14.71
C ARG A 145 -21.12 8.09 -14.49
N ASP A 146 -22.12 8.95 -14.24
CA ASP A 146 -21.89 10.36 -13.92
C ASP A 146 -21.09 10.51 -12.61
N ARG A 147 -21.42 9.69 -11.61
CA ARG A 147 -20.68 9.67 -10.35
C ARG A 147 -19.25 9.20 -10.52
N ILE A 148 -19.01 8.13 -11.31
CA ILE A 148 -17.68 7.65 -11.68
C ILE A 148 -16.88 8.79 -12.33
N THR A 149 -17.45 9.48 -13.32
CA THR A 149 -16.78 10.58 -14.03
C THR A 149 -16.41 11.73 -13.08
N LYS A 150 -17.29 12.09 -12.15
CA LYS A 150 -17.02 13.12 -11.13
C LYS A 150 -15.90 12.71 -10.19
N LEU A 151 -15.87 11.45 -9.74
CA LEU A 151 -14.83 10.91 -8.87
C LEU A 151 -13.47 10.84 -9.58
N ASP A 152 -13.44 10.38 -10.84
CA ASP A 152 -12.22 10.36 -11.66
C ASP A 152 -11.61 11.76 -11.82
N ARG A 153 -12.45 12.79 -12.07
CA ARG A 153 -11.98 14.19 -12.15
C ARG A 153 -11.42 14.68 -10.80
N LYS A 154 -12.13 14.38 -9.71
CA LYS A 154 -11.70 14.76 -8.35
C LYS A 154 -10.35 14.12 -7.99
N LEU A 155 -10.17 12.83 -8.27
CA LEU A 155 -8.92 12.12 -8.00
C LEU A 155 -7.76 12.65 -8.83
N LYS A 156 -7.98 13.00 -10.12
CA LYS A 156 -6.97 13.65 -10.96
C LYS A 156 -6.52 15.00 -10.39
N GLN A 157 -7.45 15.79 -9.84
CA GLN A 157 -7.11 17.07 -9.20
C GLN A 157 -6.24 16.84 -7.94
N ILE A 158 -6.63 15.90 -7.08
CA ILE A 158 -5.85 15.54 -5.87
C ILE A 158 -4.44 15.07 -6.25
N ASP A 159 -4.30 14.28 -7.32
CA ASP A 159 -2.99 13.82 -7.81
C ASP A 159 -2.10 14.99 -8.26
N LEU A 160 -2.65 15.98 -8.95
CA LEU A 160 -1.93 17.19 -9.35
C LEU A 160 -1.44 18.00 -8.13
N GLU A 161 -2.30 18.17 -7.12
CA GLU A 161 -1.95 18.87 -5.87
C GLU A 161 -0.82 18.12 -5.14
N LYS A 162 -0.92 16.77 -5.04
CA LYS A 162 0.13 15.94 -4.44
C LYS A 162 1.45 16.01 -5.22
N LYS A 163 1.42 16.00 -6.56
CA LYS A 163 2.63 16.15 -7.39
C LYS A 163 3.35 17.46 -7.11
N THR A 164 2.60 18.54 -6.89
CA THR A 164 3.18 19.84 -6.51
C THR A 164 3.82 19.78 -5.12
N GLN A 165 3.15 19.18 -4.14
CA GLN A 165 3.71 18.99 -2.79
C GLN A 165 4.95 18.07 -2.78
N ARG A 166 4.97 17.03 -3.64
CA ARG A 166 6.12 16.10 -3.78
C ARG A 166 7.34 16.80 -4.37
N LYS A 167 7.16 17.76 -5.29
CA LYS A 167 8.28 18.56 -5.84
C LYS A 167 9.07 19.28 -4.73
N ASN A 168 8.41 19.72 -3.68
CA ASN A 168 9.05 20.38 -2.54
C ASN A 168 9.83 19.43 -1.62
N ARG A 169 9.75 18.10 -1.83
CA ARG A 169 10.43 17.05 -1.05
C ARG A 169 11.46 16.28 -1.87
N ARG A 170 11.94 16.83 -2.99
CA ARG A 170 12.88 16.13 -3.89
C ARG A 170 14.22 15.80 -3.24
N ASP A 171 14.62 16.59 -2.24
CA ASP A 171 15.94 16.49 -1.61
C ASP A 171 15.95 15.57 -0.37
N ILE A 172 14.84 14.91 -0.05
CA ILE A 172 14.74 14.02 1.11
C ILE A 172 14.79 12.56 0.65
N TYR A 173 15.65 11.75 1.27
CA TYR A 173 15.72 10.33 0.99
C TYR A 173 14.44 9.62 1.43
N LYS A 174 13.81 8.92 0.50
CA LYS A 174 12.49 8.30 0.68
C LYS A 174 12.64 6.79 0.76
N VAL A 175 12.15 6.20 1.84
CA VAL A 175 12.09 4.77 2.05
C VAL A 175 10.63 4.34 2.09
N ALA A 176 10.23 3.35 1.30
CA ALA A 176 8.87 2.82 1.31
C ALA A 176 8.83 1.41 1.88
N LEU A 177 7.89 1.18 2.81
CA LEU A 177 7.58 -0.16 3.31
C LEU A 177 6.60 -0.84 2.38
N VAL A 178 6.97 -1.98 1.82
CA VAL A 178 6.15 -2.77 0.91
C VAL A 178 6.07 -4.19 1.45
N GLY A 179 4.94 -4.83 1.34
CA GLY A 179 4.79 -6.22 1.79
C GLY A 179 3.34 -6.60 2.00
N TYR A 180 3.15 -7.88 2.27
CA TYR A 180 1.83 -8.46 2.44
C TYR A 180 1.05 -7.81 3.59
N THR A 181 -0.28 -7.93 3.57
CA THR A 181 -1.10 -7.51 4.71
C THR A 181 -0.62 -8.20 5.98
N ASN A 182 -0.65 -7.49 7.10
CA ASN A 182 -0.21 -8.00 8.40
C ASN A 182 1.27 -8.45 8.48
N ALA A 183 2.14 -8.08 7.54
CA ALA A 183 3.59 -8.34 7.63
C ALA A 183 4.30 -7.50 8.72
N GLY A 184 3.61 -6.54 9.35
CA GLY A 184 4.12 -5.69 10.42
C GLY A 184 4.72 -4.36 9.97
N LYS A 185 4.33 -3.85 8.79
CA LYS A 185 4.81 -2.57 8.23
C LYS A 185 4.57 -1.39 9.17
N SER A 186 3.35 -1.22 9.65
CA SER A 186 2.97 -0.11 10.55
C SER A 186 3.65 -0.23 11.92
N THR A 187 3.87 -1.46 12.41
CA THR A 187 4.65 -1.70 13.64
C THR A 187 6.09 -1.26 13.46
N LEU A 188 6.73 -1.64 12.34
CA LEU A 188 8.09 -1.22 12.02
C LEU A 188 8.18 0.30 11.88
N MET A 189 7.20 0.93 11.23
CA MET A 189 7.15 2.38 11.11
C MET A 189 7.14 3.06 12.48
N ASN A 190 6.30 2.61 13.41
CA ASN A 190 6.27 3.15 14.77
C ASN A 190 7.62 3.00 15.48
N GLN A 191 8.26 1.86 15.37
CA GLN A 191 9.57 1.60 15.97
C GLN A 191 10.68 2.50 15.44
N LEU A 192 10.72 2.72 14.12
CA LEU A 192 11.76 3.54 13.48
C LEU A 192 11.52 5.04 13.64
N THR A 193 10.26 5.47 13.72
CA THR A 193 9.91 6.90 13.81
C THR A 193 9.66 7.38 15.24
N GLY A 194 9.52 6.47 16.20
CA GLY A 194 9.14 6.79 17.57
C GLY A 194 7.71 7.30 17.69
N ALA A 195 6.84 6.91 16.76
CA ALA A 195 5.43 7.27 16.79
C ALA A 195 4.63 6.18 17.52
N ASP A 196 3.58 6.61 18.20
CA ASP A 196 2.69 5.73 18.97
C ASP A 196 1.32 5.68 18.28
N THR A 197 1.30 5.12 17.06
CA THR A 197 0.04 4.93 16.34
C THR A 197 -0.50 3.55 16.65
N LEU A 198 -1.80 3.46 16.97
CA LEU A 198 -2.48 2.18 17.16
C LEU A 198 -2.27 1.30 15.92
N VAL A 199 -1.68 0.13 16.14
CA VAL A 199 -1.49 -0.91 15.13
C VAL A 199 -2.45 -2.04 15.46
N GLU A 200 -3.40 -2.29 14.58
CA GLU A 200 -4.32 -3.41 14.70
C GLU A 200 -3.73 -4.65 14.03
N ASN A 201 -3.89 -5.81 14.64
CA ASN A 201 -3.49 -7.10 14.06
C ASN A 201 -4.60 -7.62 13.12
N LYS A 202 -5.01 -6.79 12.16
CA LYS A 202 -6.05 -7.08 11.16
C LYS A 202 -5.47 -6.92 9.76
N LEU A 203 -6.08 -7.62 8.80
CA LEU A 203 -5.74 -7.45 7.38
C LEU A 203 -6.15 -6.04 6.94
N PHE A 204 -5.31 -5.37 6.14
CA PHE A 204 -5.55 -3.99 5.66
C PHE A 204 -5.78 -2.93 6.74
N ALA A 205 -5.13 -3.07 7.90
CA ALA A 205 -5.19 -2.07 8.95
C ALA A 205 -4.73 -0.66 8.50
N THR A 206 -3.85 -0.58 7.49
CA THR A 206 -3.40 0.66 6.85
C THR A 206 -3.90 0.70 5.41
N LEU A 207 -4.77 1.67 5.10
CA LEU A 207 -5.22 1.97 3.74
C LEU A 207 -4.64 3.29 3.22
N ASP A 208 -4.57 4.30 4.08
CA ASP A 208 -3.98 5.59 3.77
C ASP A 208 -2.46 5.53 3.94
N SER A 209 -1.69 5.93 2.93
CA SER A 209 -0.24 6.03 3.07
C SER A 209 0.13 7.08 4.13
N THR A 210 0.95 6.68 5.08
CA THR A 210 1.46 7.58 6.12
C THR A 210 2.94 7.84 5.88
N ILE A 211 3.34 9.11 5.85
CA ILE A 211 4.74 9.51 5.67
C ILE A 211 5.24 10.12 6.98
N ARG A 212 6.38 9.64 7.47
CA ARG A 212 7.00 10.13 8.70
C ARG A 212 8.51 10.25 8.57
N LYS A 213 9.09 11.23 9.25
CA LYS A 213 10.54 11.35 9.37
C LYS A 213 11.06 10.33 10.37
N ILE A 214 12.15 9.65 10.04
CA ILE A 214 12.88 8.83 11.00
C ILE A 214 13.64 9.78 11.93
N LYS A 215 13.31 9.76 13.22
CA LYS A 215 13.86 10.72 14.20
C LYS A 215 15.00 10.15 15.05
N LYS A 216 15.00 8.86 15.35
CA LYS A 216 15.96 8.24 16.26
C LYS A 216 17.19 7.71 15.52
N ASN A 217 18.37 8.21 15.89
CA ASN A 217 19.69 7.67 15.47
C ASN A 217 19.90 7.59 13.95
N PHE A 218 19.30 8.52 13.18
CA PHE A 218 19.58 8.68 11.77
C PHE A 218 20.36 9.98 11.53
N PRO A 219 21.55 9.89 10.93
CA PRO A 219 22.39 11.07 10.68
C PRO A 219 21.87 11.94 9.53
N TYR A 220 20.92 11.43 8.74
CA TYR A 220 20.41 12.06 7.52
C TYR A 220 18.88 12.27 7.57
N PRO A 221 18.34 13.24 6.81
CA PRO A 221 16.91 13.43 6.68
C PRO A 221 16.30 12.31 5.83
N VAL A 222 15.74 11.31 6.47
CA VAL A 222 15.05 10.18 5.83
C VAL A 222 13.57 10.22 6.17
N VAL A 223 12.72 10.03 5.18
CA VAL A 223 11.29 9.80 5.38
C VAL A 223 10.94 8.34 5.08
N LEU A 224 10.10 7.80 5.93
CA LEU A 224 9.56 6.46 5.79
C LEU A 224 8.08 6.56 5.43
N SER A 225 7.66 5.87 4.39
CA SER A 225 6.25 5.75 4.00
C SER A 225 5.74 4.33 4.29
N ASP A 226 4.64 4.24 5.03
CA ASP A 226 3.85 3.02 5.16
C ASP A 226 2.85 2.95 4.02
N THR A 227 2.76 1.81 3.36
CA THR A 227 1.88 1.61 2.21
C THR A 227 0.78 0.60 2.51
N VAL A 228 -0.24 0.59 1.66
CA VAL A 228 -1.31 -0.42 1.73
C VAL A 228 -0.70 -1.82 1.70
N GLY A 229 -1.19 -2.70 2.55
CA GLY A 229 -0.80 -4.11 2.52
C GLY A 229 -1.20 -4.77 1.20
N LEU A 230 -0.27 -5.52 0.62
CA LEU A 230 -0.56 -6.33 -0.56
C LEU A 230 -1.27 -7.62 -0.15
N ILE A 231 -2.09 -8.14 -1.03
CA ILE A 231 -2.77 -9.43 -0.86
C ILE A 231 -2.82 -10.15 -2.21
N ASP A 232 -2.91 -11.46 -2.15
CA ASP A 232 -3.06 -12.28 -3.34
C ASP A 232 -4.43 -12.05 -4.01
N LYS A 233 -4.47 -12.18 -5.34
CA LYS A 233 -5.67 -11.96 -6.15
C LYS A 233 -6.30 -10.57 -5.98
N LEU A 234 -5.48 -9.52 -5.72
CA LEU A 234 -5.99 -8.16 -5.70
C LEU A 234 -6.49 -7.78 -7.11
N PRO A 235 -7.75 -7.36 -7.28
CA PRO A 235 -8.26 -6.99 -8.59
C PRO A 235 -7.48 -5.83 -9.22
N HIS A 236 -7.16 -5.94 -10.53
CA HIS A 236 -6.43 -4.87 -11.26
C HIS A 236 -7.12 -3.52 -11.19
N ASP A 237 -8.46 -3.49 -11.20
CA ASP A 237 -9.25 -2.26 -11.06
C ASP A 237 -9.04 -1.58 -9.71
N LEU A 238 -8.79 -2.37 -8.65
CA LEU A 238 -8.42 -1.86 -7.34
C LEU A 238 -7.01 -1.28 -7.33
N ILE A 239 -6.03 -1.99 -7.91
CA ILE A 239 -4.66 -1.48 -8.04
C ILE A 239 -4.67 -0.14 -8.78
N ALA A 240 -5.42 -0.02 -9.88
CA ALA A 240 -5.57 1.22 -10.63
C ALA A 240 -6.22 2.34 -9.81
N SER A 241 -7.20 2.01 -8.97
CA SER A 241 -7.89 2.98 -8.09
C SER A 241 -6.98 3.46 -6.95
N PHE A 242 -6.07 2.61 -6.46
CA PHE A 242 -5.10 2.94 -5.41
C PHE A 242 -3.74 3.42 -5.95
N LYS A 243 -3.67 3.78 -7.22
CA LYS A 243 -2.44 4.22 -7.88
C LYS A 243 -1.71 5.31 -7.09
N SER A 244 -2.43 6.28 -6.54
CA SER A 244 -1.81 7.40 -5.81
C SER A 244 -1.23 7.01 -4.44
N THR A 245 -1.73 5.97 -3.78
CA THR A 245 -1.14 5.42 -2.56
C THR A 245 0.11 4.58 -2.88
N LEU A 246 0.15 3.99 -4.07
CA LEU A 246 1.30 3.26 -4.60
C LEU A 246 2.34 4.18 -5.26
N ASP A 247 2.01 5.45 -5.53
CA ASP A 247 2.97 6.44 -6.03
C ASP A 247 4.10 6.72 -5.04
N GLU A 248 3.87 6.56 -3.73
CA GLU A 248 4.93 6.65 -2.71
C GLU A 248 5.98 5.52 -2.88
N VAL A 249 5.57 4.36 -3.40
CA VAL A 249 6.48 3.26 -3.75
C VAL A 249 7.29 3.63 -5.00
N ARG A 250 6.66 4.28 -5.99
CA ARG A 250 7.31 4.72 -7.23
C ARG A 250 8.34 5.84 -6.98
N ASP A 251 8.04 6.72 -6.04
CA ASP A 251 8.90 7.85 -5.69
C ASP A 251 9.99 7.48 -4.67
N ALA A 252 10.03 6.23 -4.19
CA ALA A 252 10.99 5.79 -3.19
C ALA A 252 12.40 5.61 -3.77
N ASN A 253 13.41 5.95 -2.97
CA ASN A 253 14.82 5.68 -3.26
C ASN A 253 15.22 4.27 -2.81
N LEU A 254 14.51 3.71 -1.82
CA LEU A 254 14.72 2.39 -1.27
C LEU A 254 13.39 1.74 -0.91
N LEU A 255 13.21 0.49 -1.30
CA LEU A 255 12.08 -0.33 -0.90
C LEU A 255 12.49 -1.29 0.23
N ILE A 256 11.74 -1.33 1.30
CA ILE A 256 11.85 -2.36 2.35
C ILE A 256 10.73 -3.37 2.10
N ARG A 257 11.09 -4.53 1.56
CA ARG A 257 10.15 -5.64 1.29
C ARG A 257 9.99 -6.47 2.55
N MET A 258 8.88 -6.29 3.24
CA MET A 258 8.59 -6.97 4.49
C MET A 258 7.82 -8.26 4.29
N VAL A 259 8.29 -9.32 4.94
CA VAL A 259 7.69 -10.66 4.91
C VAL A 259 7.53 -11.17 6.33
N ASP A 260 6.38 -11.74 6.65
CA ASP A 260 6.15 -12.48 7.90
C ASP A 260 6.81 -13.85 7.78
N ILE A 261 7.95 -14.06 8.47
CA ILE A 261 8.69 -15.33 8.42
C ILE A 261 7.93 -16.47 9.11
N SER A 262 7.00 -16.14 9.99
CA SER A 262 6.17 -17.13 10.69
C SER A 262 5.01 -17.68 9.85
N ASP A 263 4.75 -17.08 8.68
CA ASP A 263 3.68 -17.52 7.79
C ASP A 263 4.17 -18.65 6.87
N PRO A 264 3.51 -19.83 6.85
CA PRO A 264 3.83 -20.92 5.94
C PRO A 264 3.84 -20.53 4.44
N ASN A 265 3.13 -19.45 4.10
CA ASN A 265 3.06 -18.90 2.74
C ASN A 265 4.09 -17.79 2.45
N ALA A 266 5.10 -17.59 3.30
CA ALA A 266 6.09 -16.53 3.15
C ALA A 266 6.68 -16.46 1.72
N LYS A 267 7.01 -17.61 1.13
CA LYS A 267 7.52 -17.70 -0.25
C LYS A 267 6.52 -17.13 -1.27
N ARG A 268 5.23 -17.46 -1.14
CA ARG A 268 4.17 -16.93 -2.03
C ARG A 268 3.96 -15.43 -1.82
N GLN A 269 4.03 -14.96 -0.58
CA GLN A 269 3.95 -13.53 -0.26
C GLN A 269 5.09 -12.72 -0.90
N ILE A 270 6.32 -13.27 -0.92
CA ILE A 270 7.45 -12.68 -1.63
C ILE A 270 7.14 -12.58 -3.14
N GLN A 271 6.63 -13.65 -3.74
CA GLN A 271 6.27 -13.64 -5.17
C GLN A 271 5.18 -12.62 -5.49
N THR A 272 4.10 -12.59 -4.70
CA THR A 272 3.01 -11.61 -4.86
C THR A 272 3.54 -10.17 -4.74
N THR A 273 4.40 -9.91 -3.76
CA THR A 273 5.02 -8.59 -3.58
C THR A 273 5.88 -8.20 -4.78
N ASN A 274 6.69 -9.13 -5.30
CA ASN A 274 7.53 -8.88 -6.47
C ASN A 274 6.69 -8.60 -7.73
N ASN A 275 5.60 -9.34 -7.94
CA ASN A 275 4.70 -9.12 -9.08
C ASN A 275 4.11 -7.69 -9.03
N VAL A 276 3.65 -7.24 -7.87
CA VAL A 276 3.12 -5.87 -7.72
C VAL A 276 4.22 -4.81 -7.94
N ILE A 277 5.45 -5.05 -7.46
CA ILE A 277 6.60 -4.16 -7.71
C ILE A 277 6.87 -4.04 -9.21
N ASN A 278 6.84 -5.16 -9.94
CA ASN A 278 7.01 -5.20 -11.39
C ASN A 278 5.86 -4.47 -12.11
N ASP A 279 4.60 -4.72 -11.73
CA ASP A 279 3.42 -4.04 -12.30
C ASP A 279 3.47 -2.51 -12.09
N LEU A 280 4.14 -2.07 -11.04
CA LEU A 280 4.38 -0.64 -10.77
C LEU A 280 5.54 -0.05 -11.56
N GLY A 281 6.38 -0.87 -12.22
CA GLY A 281 7.57 -0.45 -12.95
C GLY A 281 8.70 0.09 -12.07
N VAL A 282 8.84 -0.48 -10.86
CA VAL A 282 9.87 -0.07 -9.88
C VAL A 282 10.84 -1.19 -9.51
N GLU A 283 10.96 -2.18 -10.37
CA GLU A 283 11.86 -3.33 -10.22
C GLU A 283 13.34 -2.93 -10.11
N ASN A 284 13.71 -1.79 -10.71
CA ASN A 284 15.07 -1.25 -10.66
C ASN A 284 15.36 -0.40 -9.42
N THR A 285 14.38 -0.17 -8.56
CA THR A 285 14.60 0.55 -7.30
C THR A 285 15.31 -0.36 -6.32
N ASP A 286 16.35 0.17 -5.64
CA ASP A 286 17.05 -0.57 -4.59
C ASP A 286 16.07 -1.13 -3.58
N SER A 287 16.28 -2.37 -3.14
CA SER A 287 15.38 -3.01 -2.19
C SER A 287 16.11 -3.87 -1.18
N LEU A 288 15.61 -3.84 0.06
CA LEU A 288 16.02 -4.72 1.16
C LEU A 288 14.90 -5.71 1.44
N LEU A 289 15.21 -7.01 1.45
CA LEU A 289 14.29 -8.03 1.93
C LEU A 289 14.40 -8.13 3.45
N VAL A 290 13.28 -8.00 4.15
CA VAL A 290 13.23 -8.02 5.60
C VAL A 290 12.24 -9.08 6.07
N PHE A 291 12.75 -10.08 6.76
CA PHE A 291 11.95 -11.08 7.44
C PHE A 291 11.57 -10.57 8.84
N ASN A 292 10.29 -10.33 9.04
CA ASN A 292 9.76 -9.83 10.31
C ASN A 292 9.07 -10.94 11.11
N LYS A 293 8.75 -10.66 12.36
CA LYS A 293 8.12 -11.56 13.35
C LYS A 293 9.00 -12.76 13.71
N ALA A 294 10.31 -12.57 13.74
CA ALA A 294 11.25 -13.59 14.20
C ALA A 294 10.98 -14.06 15.66
N ASP A 295 10.29 -13.22 16.44
CA ASP A 295 9.81 -13.55 17.79
C ASP A 295 8.82 -14.71 17.85
N LYS A 296 8.23 -15.10 16.73
CA LYS A 296 7.28 -16.22 16.62
C LYS A 296 7.96 -17.53 16.18
N ILE A 297 9.22 -17.50 15.82
CA ILE A 297 9.98 -18.67 15.37
C ILE A 297 10.72 -19.25 16.56
N ASN A 298 10.38 -20.47 16.92
CA ASN A 298 11.03 -21.20 18.01
C ASN A 298 12.25 -22.01 17.52
N ASP A 299 12.30 -22.34 16.24
CA ASP A 299 13.35 -23.16 15.62
C ASP A 299 14.35 -22.25 14.88
N PRO A 300 15.60 -22.10 15.38
CA PRO A 300 16.64 -21.30 14.74
C PRO A 300 16.99 -21.76 13.31
N ASP A 301 16.84 -23.06 13.01
CA ASP A 301 17.21 -23.63 11.71
C ASP A 301 16.35 -23.02 10.58
N ILE A 302 15.10 -22.65 10.87
CA ILE A 302 14.22 -21.95 9.92
C ILE A 302 14.82 -20.60 9.51
N LEU A 303 15.32 -19.85 10.49
CA LEU A 303 15.93 -18.53 10.23
C LEU A 303 17.20 -18.67 9.41
N GLU A 304 18.04 -19.64 9.75
CA GLU A 304 19.28 -19.92 9.02
C GLU A 304 19.01 -20.39 7.59
N LEU A 305 18.02 -21.24 7.38
CA LEU A 305 17.60 -21.71 6.06
C LEU A 305 17.14 -20.55 5.17
N GLU A 306 16.35 -19.63 5.70
CA GLU A 306 15.89 -18.47 4.92
C GLU A 306 17.05 -17.48 4.65
N LEU A 307 18.00 -17.31 5.54
CA LEU A 307 19.22 -16.54 5.28
C LEU A 307 20.12 -17.19 4.22
N ARG A 308 20.24 -18.51 4.19
CA ARG A 308 20.94 -19.23 3.12
C ARG A 308 20.30 -19.02 1.75
N ARG A 309 18.96 -18.99 1.69
CA ARG A 309 18.21 -18.69 0.45
C ARG A 309 18.30 -17.22 0.05
N HIS A 310 18.39 -16.34 1.02
CA HIS A 310 18.38 -14.89 0.84
C HIS A 310 19.52 -14.24 1.63
N PRO A 311 20.80 -14.36 1.19
CA PRO A 311 21.96 -13.95 2.00
C PRO A 311 22.02 -12.46 2.36
N LYS A 312 21.29 -11.61 1.61
CA LYS A 312 21.20 -10.16 1.86
C LYS A 312 19.97 -9.77 2.67
N ALA A 313 19.15 -10.72 3.10
CA ALA A 313 17.97 -10.44 3.89
C ALA A 313 18.33 -10.10 5.33
N ILE A 314 17.48 -9.29 5.95
CA ILE A 314 17.63 -8.90 7.36
C ILE A 314 16.48 -9.51 8.14
N ILE A 315 16.80 -10.19 9.24
CA ILE A 315 15.80 -10.75 10.15
C ILE A 315 15.57 -9.77 11.29
N ILE A 316 14.30 -9.46 11.55
CA ILE A 316 13.88 -8.55 12.61
C ILE A 316 12.67 -9.08 13.38
N SER A 317 12.49 -8.54 14.58
CA SER A 317 11.19 -8.49 15.26
C SER A 317 10.80 -7.03 15.49
N SER A 318 9.84 -6.54 14.71
CA SER A 318 9.30 -5.19 14.92
C SER A 318 8.60 -5.04 16.27
N LYS A 319 8.15 -6.15 16.89
CA LYS A 319 7.51 -6.16 18.20
C LYS A 319 8.54 -5.93 19.32
N ASN A 320 9.65 -6.68 19.29
CA ASN A 320 10.65 -6.68 20.35
C ASN A 320 11.81 -5.73 20.08
N GLY A 321 11.93 -5.17 18.87
CA GLY A 321 13.03 -4.31 18.48
C GLY A 321 14.29 -5.05 18.02
N THR A 322 14.30 -6.39 18.02
CA THR A 322 15.45 -7.20 17.59
C THR A 322 15.77 -6.96 16.12
N GLY A 323 17.05 -6.83 15.77
CA GLY A 323 17.52 -6.65 14.39
C GLY A 323 17.31 -5.25 13.80
N LEU A 324 16.66 -4.32 14.51
CA LEU A 324 16.40 -2.97 14.00
C LEU A 324 17.66 -2.16 13.77
N ASP A 325 18.72 -2.38 14.55
CA ASP A 325 19.99 -1.67 14.37
C ASP A 325 20.71 -2.12 13.09
N LEU A 326 20.60 -3.40 12.71
CA LEU A 326 21.09 -3.90 11.43
C LEU A 326 20.31 -3.27 10.26
N LEU A 327 18.98 -3.19 10.39
CA LEU A 327 18.13 -2.55 9.38
C LEU A 327 18.48 -1.06 9.24
N ARG A 328 18.67 -0.33 10.35
CA ARG A 328 19.09 1.08 10.32
C ARG A 328 20.41 1.26 9.61
N LYS A 329 21.42 0.43 9.95
CA LYS A 329 22.73 0.46 9.28
C LYS A 329 22.61 0.20 7.77
N ALA A 330 21.77 -0.76 7.37
CA ALA A 330 21.54 -1.06 5.96
C ALA A 330 20.88 0.10 5.20
N ILE A 331 19.90 0.79 5.80
CA ILE A 331 19.28 1.98 5.21
C ILE A 331 20.32 3.12 5.06
N ILE A 332 21.14 3.36 6.11
CA ILE A 332 22.19 4.38 6.09
C ILE A 332 23.22 4.05 5.00
N SER A 333 23.70 2.82 4.95
CA SER A 333 24.66 2.38 3.94
C SER A 333 24.13 2.52 2.51
N ASN A 334 22.86 2.20 2.29
CA ASN A 334 22.22 2.40 0.98
C ASN A 334 22.12 3.90 0.63
N TYR A 335 21.78 4.76 1.59
CA TYR A 335 21.80 6.21 1.35
C TYR A 335 23.19 6.70 1.01
N GLU A 336 24.20 6.31 1.80
CA GLU A 336 25.60 6.73 1.61
C GLU A 336 26.19 6.26 0.27
N SER A 337 25.76 5.10 -0.24
CA SER A 337 26.18 4.61 -1.55
C SER A 337 25.67 5.47 -2.72
N LYS A 338 24.64 6.29 -2.50
CA LYS A 338 24.10 7.23 -3.49
C LYS A 338 24.74 8.62 -3.42
N LEU A 339 25.57 8.85 -2.43
CA LEU A 339 26.26 10.13 -2.25
C LEU A 339 27.47 10.21 -3.17
N SER A 340 27.57 11.27 -3.97
CA SER A 340 28.76 11.56 -4.77
C SER A 340 29.77 12.39 -4.00
N PRO A 341 31.08 12.12 -4.08
CA PRO A 341 32.10 12.96 -3.49
C PRO A 341 32.16 14.30 -4.21
N HIS A 342 32.32 15.38 -3.47
CA HIS A 342 32.47 16.73 -4.01
C HIS A 342 33.33 17.56 -3.06
N GLN A 343 34.22 18.37 -3.61
CA GLN A 343 35.09 19.25 -2.83
C GLN A 343 34.75 20.70 -3.15
N ILE A 344 34.68 21.54 -2.12
CA ILE A 344 34.50 22.98 -2.26
C ILE A 344 35.51 23.70 -1.39
N THR A 345 35.91 24.88 -1.86
CA THR A 345 36.78 25.79 -1.12
C THR A 345 35.99 27.07 -0.80
N LEU A 346 35.99 27.47 0.45
CA LEU A 346 35.31 28.66 0.96
C LEU A 346 36.35 29.66 1.43
N LYS A 347 36.10 30.96 1.16
CA LYS A 347 36.79 32.02 1.88
C LYS A 347 36.28 32.07 3.34
N TYR A 348 37.07 32.55 4.27
CA TYR A 348 36.65 32.68 5.68
C TYR A 348 35.37 33.53 5.83
N GLU A 349 35.15 34.57 5.00
CA GLU A 349 33.94 35.36 4.97
C GLU A 349 32.68 34.55 4.64
N GLN A 350 32.87 33.45 3.90
CA GLN A 350 31.81 32.51 3.49
C GLN A 350 31.59 31.38 4.50
N ALA A 351 32.33 31.31 5.61
CA ALA A 351 32.15 30.32 6.66
C ALA A 351 30.72 30.29 7.22
N LYS A 352 30.01 31.43 7.18
CA LYS A 352 28.57 31.56 7.51
C LYS A 352 27.67 30.66 6.67
N LEU A 353 28.13 30.11 5.52
CA LEU A 353 27.41 29.18 4.67
C LEU A 353 27.50 27.72 5.15
N ILE A 354 28.48 27.34 5.98
CA ILE A 354 28.68 25.97 6.43
C ILE A 354 27.42 25.37 7.07
N PRO A 355 26.66 26.06 7.95
CA PRO A 355 25.38 25.52 8.47
C PRO A 355 24.32 25.33 7.39
N GLN A 356 24.34 26.09 6.30
CA GLN A 356 23.43 25.94 5.18
C GLN A 356 23.86 24.78 4.28
N ILE A 357 25.17 24.65 4.02
CA ILE A 357 25.76 23.52 3.27
C ILE A 357 25.40 22.19 3.94
N ARG A 358 25.47 22.11 5.28
CA ARG A 358 25.07 20.93 6.06
C ARG A 358 23.61 20.49 5.83
N LYS A 359 22.74 21.35 5.33
CA LYS A 359 21.35 20.97 4.99
C LYS A 359 21.28 20.18 3.68
N TYR A 360 22.25 20.35 2.78
CA TYR A 360 22.27 19.78 1.43
C TYR A 360 23.41 18.80 1.18
N ALA A 361 24.38 18.74 2.09
CA ALA A 361 25.57 17.90 1.97
C ALA A 361 26.00 17.32 3.30
N VAL A 362 26.66 16.18 3.23
CA VAL A 362 27.41 15.60 4.36
C VAL A 362 28.85 16.11 4.29
N ILE A 363 29.28 16.83 5.31
CA ILE A 363 30.68 17.26 5.41
C ILE A 363 31.49 16.09 6.01
N VAL A 364 32.39 15.51 5.20
CA VAL A 364 33.23 14.38 5.60
C VAL A 364 34.46 14.90 6.32
N LYS A 365 35.07 15.96 5.78
CA LYS A 365 36.30 16.56 6.31
C LYS A 365 36.25 18.07 6.13
N SER A 366 36.87 18.80 7.06
CA SER A 366 37.02 20.26 6.98
C SER A 366 38.46 20.57 7.32
N ASP A 367 39.21 21.09 6.35
CA ASP A 367 40.61 21.53 6.54
C ASP A 367 40.62 23.05 6.51
N TYR A 368 41.19 23.64 7.54
CA TYR A 368 41.32 25.09 7.72
C TYR A 368 42.73 25.51 7.36
N GLU A 369 42.89 26.17 6.23
CA GLU A 369 44.14 26.74 5.74
C GLU A 369 44.15 28.26 6.01
N ASP A 370 45.30 28.91 5.87
CA ASP A 370 45.48 30.32 6.27
C ASP A 370 44.45 31.28 5.61
N ILE A 371 44.00 30.99 4.38
CA ILE A 371 43.13 31.89 3.61
C ILE A 371 41.77 31.22 3.24
N PHE A 372 41.72 29.90 3.25
CA PHE A 372 40.57 29.16 2.78
C PHE A 372 40.18 28.03 3.74
N ILE A 373 38.89 27.62 3.63
CA ILE A 373 38.36 26.43 4.28
C ILE A 373 38.04 25.42 3.17
N SER A 374 38.75 24.31 3.14
CA SER A 374 38.46 23.21 2.23
C SER A 374 37.50 22.25 2.87
N LEU A 375 36.39 21.93 2.19
CA LEU A 375 35.36 21.00 2.66
C LEU A 375 35.24 19.84 1.69
N ASP A 376 35.50 18.63 2.19
CA ASP A 376 35.18 17.41 1.49
C ASP A 376 33.71 17.05 1.79
N LEU A 377 32.89 17.05 0.77
CA LEU A 377 31.46 16.82 0.86
C LEU A 377 31.06 15.49 0.22
N ARG A 378 29.98 14.92 0.73
CA ARG A 378 29.20 13.90 0.01
C ARG A 378 27.82 14.46 -0.27
N LEU A 379 27.46 14.49 -1.54
CA LEU A 379 26.23 15.12 -2.04
C LEU A 379 25.19 14.08 -2.44
N PRO A 380 23.94 14.21 -1.96
CA PRO A 380 22.84 13.46 -2.53
C PRO A 380 22.56 13.91 -3.97
N PRO A 381 21.85 13.10 -4.78
CA PRO A 381 21.41 13.50 -6.10
C PRO A 381 20.70 14.87 -6.07
N GLY A 382 21.14 15.82 -6.91
CA GLY A 382 20.64 17.21 -6.90
C GLY A 382 21.29 18.15 -5.87
N GLY A 383 22.09 17.63 -4.94
CA GLY A 383 22.76 18.45 -3.90
C GLY A 383 23.74 19.48 -4.47
N LYS A 384 24.39 19.15 -5.59
CA LYS A 384 25.31 20.06 -6.28
C LYS A 384 24.61 21.35 -6.73
N GLU A 385 23.45 21.23 -7.36
CA GLU A 385 22.65 22.37 -7.83
C GLU A 385 22.19 23.25 -6.66
N GLN A 386 21.88 22.66 -5.51
CA GLN A 386 21.47 23.41 -4.32
C GLN A 386 22.64 24.21 -3.73
N ILE A 387 23.83 23.62 -3.69
CA ILE A 387 25.04 24.31 -3.23
C ILE A 387 25.41 25.45 -4.20
N GLU A 388 25.36 25.22 -5.50
CA GLU A 388 25.61 26.28 -6.50
C GLU A 388 24.63 27.44 -6.37
N LYS A 389 23.34 27.17 -6.08
CA LYS A 389 22.35 28.23 -5.81
C LYS A 389 22.66 29.01 -4.54
N LEU A 390 23.13 28.35 -3.48
CA LEU A 390 23.55 29.03 -2.25
C LEU A 390 24.66 30.07 -2.54
N PHE A 391 25.67 29.69 -3.32
CA PHE A 391 26.76 30.60 -3.71
C PHE A 391 26.27 31.76 -4.59
N LYS A 392 25.39 31.49 -5.56
CA LYS A 392 24.83 32.53 -6.42
C LYS A 392 24.05 33.60 -5.65
N ASN A 393 23.22 33.16 -4.70
CA ASN A 393 22.41 34.05 -3.88
C ASN A 393 23.27 34.93 -2.94
N THR A 394 24.38 34.39 -2.43
CA THR A 394 25.29 35.12 -1.56
C THR A 394 26.08 36.16 -2.34
N ASN A 395 26.53 35.80 -3.54
CA ASN A 395 27.24 36.78 -4.42
C ASN A 395 26.34 37.90 -4.95
N GLN A 396 25.02 37.70 -5.01
CA GLN A 396 24.06 38.76 -5.35
C GLN A 396 23.77 39.68 -4.16
N ALA A 397 23.73 39.16 -2.94
CA ALA A 397 23.50 39.93 -1.73
C ALA A 397 24.71 40.80 -1.32
N GLU A 398 25.93 40.47 -1.79
CA GLU A 398 27.14 41.27 -1.57
C GLU A 398 27.33 42.37 -2.63
N LYS A 399 26.49 42.40 -3.68
CA LYS A 399 26.50 43.41 -4.75
C LYS A 399 25.36 44.44 -4.64
N SER A 400 24.46 44.27 -3.68
CA SER A 400 23.36 45.20 -3.35
C SER A 400 23.70 45.98 -2.09
#